data_b6d2186b1e38627e1fa4cea7dee0aa33
#
_entry.id   b6d2186b1e38627e1fa4cea7dee0aa33
#
_cell.length_a   1.000
_cell.length_b   1.000
_cell.length_c   1.000
_cell.angle_alpha   90.00
_cell.angle_beta   90.00
_cell.angle_gamma   90.00
#
_symmetry.space_group_name_H-M   'P 1'
#
loop_
_entity.id
_entity.type
_entity.pdbx_description
1 polymer ?
#
loop_
_entity_poly.entity_id
_entity_poly.type
_entity_poly.pdbx_seq_one_letter_code
_entity_poly.pdbx_strand_id
1 'polypeptide(L)'
;VTDTRAESWFHITNSGAHAEISLFGDIGRGRGRTVGAQAFIRELNALGDSTALTVRINSPGGDVFEAIAIYNALRARRGKVTCIVDGLAASAASFIAMAGDEVVMRPNTEMMVHDALIDGMRGNAATLRDTADQLERASNSIASIYAEKAGGTADTWRAVMRTDTWYSAE
;
A
#
# COMPACT_ATOMS: atom_id res chain seq x y z
N VAL A 1 -14.15 -31.84 -1.14
CA VAL A 1 -13.09 -31.18 -1.90
C VAL A 1 -12.89 -29.82 -1.26
N THR A 2 -11.95 -29.71 -0.33
CA THR A 2 -11.56 -28.44 0.29
C THR A 2 -10.78 -27.64 -0.73
N ASP A 3 -11.33 -26.52 -1.20
CA ASP A 3 -10.62 -25.54 -2.04
C ASP A 3 -9.50 -24.91 -1.20
N THR A 4 -8.29 -25.40 -1.40
CA THR A 4 -7.05 -24.92 -0.76
C THR A 4 -6.43 -23.76 -1.56
N ARG A 5 -7.23 -22.86 -2.12
CA ARG A 5 -6.70 -21.58 -2.56
C ARG A 5 -6.30 -20.82 -1.31
N ALA A 6 -4.98 -20.67 -1.11
CA ALA A 6 -4.48 -19.75 -0.10
C ALA A 6 -5.17 -18.40 -0.30
N GLU A 7 -5.84 -17.88 0.74
CA GLU A 7 -6.50 -16.59 0.67
C GLU A 7 -5.43 -15.55 0.31
N SER A 8 -5.46 -15.09 -0.94
CA SER A 8 -4.60 -14.03 -1.42
C SER A 8 -5.10 -12.72 -0.82
N TRP A 9 -4.18 -11.85 -0.36
CA TRP A 9 -4.50 -10.51 0.11
C TRP A 9 -4.95 -9.57 -1.03
N PHE A 10 -4.88 -10.02 -2.27
CA PHE A 10 -5.45 -9.32 -3.42
C PHE A 10 -6.24 -10.24 -4.34
N HIS A 11 -7.20 -9.66 -5.04
CA HIS A 11 -7.97 -10.31 -6.08
C HIS A 11 -8.16 -9.33 -7.25
N ILE A 12 -8.05 -9.84 -8.48
CA ILE A 12 -8.21 -9.04 -9.71
C ILE A 12 -9.35 -9.59 -10.54
N THR A 13 -10.26 -8.70 -10.95
CA THR A 13 -11.29 -8.97 -11.93
C THR A 13 -11.09 -8.05 -13.13
N ASN A 14 -11.35 -8.56 -14.35
CA ASN A 14 -11.21 -7.82 -15.59
C ASN A 14 -12.46 -7.97 -16.45
N SER A 15 -13.07 -6.85 -16.81
CA SER A 15 -14.24 -6.77 -17.69
C SER A 15 -13.92 -6.14 -19.05
N GLY A 16 -12.67 -6.17 -19.49
CA GLY A 16 -12.18 -5.61 -20.75
C GLY A 16 -11.75 -4.15 -20.65
N ALA A 17 -12.67 -3.20 -20.72
CA ALA A 17 -12.35 -1.77 -20.66
C ALA A 17 -12.02 -1.28 -19.23
N HIS A 18 -12.42 -2.05 -18.21
CA HIS A 18 -12.22 -1.73 -16.79
C HIS A 18 -11.79 -2.97 -16.01
N ALA A 19 -10.88 -2.76 -15.08
CA ALA A 19 -10.45 -3.80 -14.14
C ALA A 19 -10.61 -3.31 -12.70
N GLU A 20 -10.84 -4.23 -11.79
CA GLU A 20 -10.91 -3.96 -10.36
C GLU A 20 -9.91 -4.85 -9.61
N ILE A 21 -9.18 -4.27 -8.68
CA ILE A 21 -8.31 -4.96 -7.74
C ILE A 21 -8.83 -4.71 -6.34
N SER A 22 -9.08 -5.78 -5.58
CA SER A 22 -9.33 -5.69 -4.14
C SER A 22 -8.04 -5.98 -3.39
N LEU A 23 -7.60 -5.07 -2.52
CA LEU A 23 -6.49 -5.22 -1.59
C LEU A 23 -7.06 -5.36 -0.18
N PHE A 24 -7.27 -6.60 0.29
CA PHE A 24 -7.93 -6.89 1.56
C PHE A 24 -7.01 -7.76 2.43
N GLY A 25 -6.75 -7.32 3.66
CA GLY A 25 -5.85 -8.01 4.59
C GLY A 25 -4.39 -7.56 4.52
N ASP A 26 -3.47 -8.36 5.08
CA ASP A 26 -2.06 -8.01 5.25
C ASP A 26 -1.28 -8.04 3.93
N ILE A 27 -0.71 -6.92 3.51
CA ILE A 27 0.07 -6.78 2.27
C ILE A 27 1.40 -7.53 2.41
N GLY A 28 1.70 -8.42 1.45
CA GLY A 28 2.93 -9.20 1.44
C GLY A 28 2.96 -10.37 2.42
N ARG A 29 1.91 -10.57 3.24
CA ARG A 29 1.82 -11.68 4.20
C ARG A 29 0.54 -12.48 3.95
N GLY A 30 0.63 -13.60 3.27
CA GLY A 30 -0.47 -14.57 3.15
C GLY A 30 -0.33 -15.71 4.18
N ARG A 31 -1.43 -16.23 4.71
CA ARG A 31 -1.41 -17.46 5.52
C ARG A 31 -0.91 -18.63 4.64
N GLY A 32 0.34 -19.07 4.89
CA GLY A 32 0.90 -20.30 4.32
C GLY A 32 1.73 -20.17 3.03
N ARG A 33 1.66 -19.08 2.28
CA ARG A 33 2.59 -18.72 1.19
C ARG A 33 2.60 -17.20 1.05
N THR A 34 3.78 -16.61 1.09
CA THR A 34 3.98 -15.18 0.85
C THR A 34 3.64 -14.89 -0.61
N VAL A 35 2.45 -14.34 -0.87
CA VAL A 35 2.11 -13.80 -2.18
C VAL A 35 2.69 -12.39 -2.20
N GLY A 36 3.93 -12.25 -2.67
CA GLY A 36 4.62 -10.97 -2.72
C GLY A 36 4.12 -10.05 -3.84
N ALA A 37 4.64 -8.82 -3.85
CA ALA A 37 4.37 -7.82 -4.88
C ALA A 37 4.63 -8.34 -6.31
N GLN A 38 5.58 -9.26 -6.48
CA GLN A 38 5.86 -9.87 -7.78
C GLN A 38 4.63 -10.55 -8.40
N ALA A 39 3.83 -11.27 -7.61
CA ALA A 39 2.61 -11.90 -8.11
C ALA A 39 1.57 -10.86 -8.48
N PHE A 40 1.38 -9.85 -7.64
CA PHE A 40 0.51 -8.71 -7.91
C PHE A 40 0.89 -7.98 -9.20
N ILE A 41 2.16 -7.62 -9.36
CA ILE A 41 2.68 -6.90 -10.53
C ILE A 41 2.51 -7.72 -11.81
N ARG A 42 2.74 -9.03 -11.74
CA ARG A 42 2.52 -9.93 -12.89
C ARG A 42 1.05 -9.90 -13.34
N GLU A 43 0.11 -10.00 -12.43
CA GLU A 43 -1.32 -9.98 -12.74
C GLU A 43 -1.76 -8.58 -13.18
N LEU A 44 -1.26 -7.52 -12.56
CA LEU A 44 -1.49 -6.14 -12.97
C LEU A 44 -1.04 -5.90 -14.42
N ASN A 45 0.14 -6.39 -14.80
CA ASN A 45 0.66 -6.24 -16.16
C ASN A 45 -0.15 -7.02 -17.21
N ALA A 46 -0.81 -8.10 -16.81
CA ALA A 46 -1.68 -8.88 -17.70
C ALA A 46 -2.99 -8.13 -18.06
N LEU A 47 -3.37 -7.07 -17.32
CA LEU A 47 -4.57 -6.27 -17.61
C LEU A 47 -4.43 -5.34 -18.83
N GLY A 48 -3.22 -5.16 -19.35
CA GLY A 48 -2.93 -4.11 -20.33
C GLY A 48 -2.79 -2.73 -19.67
N ASP A 49 -1.79 -1.98 -20.13
CA ASP A 49 -1.33 -0.76 -19.46
C ASP A 49 -2.32 0.41 -19.49
N SER A 50 -3.21 0.47 -20.49
CA SER A 50 -4.20 1.54 -20.68
C SER A 50 -5.60 1.22 -20.13
N THR A 51 -5.84 0.01 -19.59
CA THR A 51 -7.11 -0.35 -18.96
C THR A 51 -7.34 0.50 -17.71
N ALA A 52 -8.52 1.13 -17.61
CA ALA A 52 -8.90 1.86 -16.41
C ALA A 52 -9.00 0.90 -15.21
N LEU A 53 -8.49 1.32 -14.07
CA LEU A 53 -8.35 0.47 -12.88
C LEU A 53 -9.02 1.10 -11.65
N THR A 54 -9.83 0.33 -10.97
CA THR A 54 -10.26 0.63 -9.60
C THR A 54 -9.50 -0.26 -8.62
N VAL A 55 -8.87 0.35 -7.62
CA VAL A 55 -8.20 -0.36 -6.51
C VAL A 55 -9.02 -0.15 -5.24
N ARG A 56 -9.65 -1.22 -4.76
CA ARG A 56 -10.44 -1.22 -3.53
C ARG A 56 -9.58 -1.66 -2.36
N ILE A 57 -9.57 -0.88 -1.29
CA ILE A 57 -8.65 -1.06 -0.17
C ILE A 57 -9.41 -1.26 1.13
N ASN A 58 -9.10 -2.36 1.81
CA ASN A 58 -9.48 -2.62 3.20
C ASN A 58 -8.35 -3.42 3.86
N SER A 59 -7.31 -2.72 4.30
CA SER A 59 -6.05 -3.34 4.72
C SER A 59 -5.40 -2.59 5.89
N PRO A 60 -4.86 -3.31 6.88
CA PRO A 60 -4.06 -2.73 7.95
C PRO A 60 -2.63 -2.36 7.49
N GLY A 61 -2.26 -2.66 6.24
CA GLY A 61 -0.91 -2.48 5.74
C GLY A 61 -0.13 -3.80 5.64
N GLY A 62 1.17 -3.75 5.84
CA GLY A 62 2.06 -4.90 5.74
C GLY A 62 3.48 -4.53 5.40
N ASP A 63 4.16 -5.34 4.56
CA ASP A 63 5.56 -5.14 4.20
C ASP A 63 5.77 -3.86 3.39
N VAL A 64 6.64 -2.99 3.89
CA VAL A 64 6.92 -1.67 3.30
C VAL A 64 7.50 -1.77 1.90
N PHE A 65 8.45 -2.68 1.66
CA PHE A 65 9.12 -2.77 0.36
C PHE A 65 8.23 -3.41 -0.69
N GLU A 66 7.42 -4.41 -0.31
CA GLU A 66 6.38 -4.97 -1.16
C GLU A 66 5.37 -3.88 -1.55
N ALA A 67 4.94 -3.07 -0.61
CA ALA A 67 3.99 -1.99 -0.82
C ALA A 67 4.56 -0.87 -1.72
N ILE A 68 5.83 -0.50 -1.56
CA ILE A 68 6.51 0.46 -2.45
C ILE A 68 6.56 -0.08 -3.89
N ALA A 69 6.84 -1.37 -4.08
CA ALA A 69 6.83 -1.99 -5.41
C ALA A 69 5.44 -1.94 -6.05
N ILE A 70 4.38 -2.20 -5.26
CA ILE A 70 2.99 -2.09 -5.71
C ILE A 70 2.63 -0.64 -6.07
N TYR A 71 2.96 0.32 -5.20
CA TYR A 71 2.75 1.73 -5.46
C TYR A 71 3.38 2.16 -6.79
N ASN A 72 4.66 1.84 -6.99
CA ASN A 72 5.37 2.18 -8.22
C ASN A 72 4.75 1.52 -9.46
N ALA A 73 4.31 0.27 -9.36
CA ALA A 73 3.66 -0.44 -10.46
C ALA A 73 2.31 0.18 -10.84
N LEU A 74 1.53 0.64 -9.86
CA LEU A 74 0.27 1.38 -10.10
C LEU A 74 0.54 2.75 -10.72
N ARG A 75 1.53 3.49 -10.22
CA ARG A 75 1.91 4.82 -10.75
C ARG A 75 2.47 4.79 -12.16
N ALA A 76 3.09 3.68 -12.57
CA ALA A 76 3.64 3.52 -13.91
C ALA A 76 2.58 3.31 -15.00
N ARG A 77 1.31 3.03 -14.63
CA ARG A 77 0.24 2.77 -15.60
C ARG A 77 -0.17 4.04 -16.36
N ARG A 78 -0.55 3.85 -17.61
CA ARG A 78 -1.11 4.93 -18.47
C ARG A 78 -2.62 5.07 -18.33
N GLY A 79 -3.32 3.99 -17.98
CA GLY A 79 -4.76 4.02 -17.71
C GLY A 79 -5.06 4.67 -16.36
N LYS A 80 -6.19 5.34 -16.26
CA LYS A 80 -6.64 5.99 -15.01
C LYS A 80 -6.72 4.96 -13.88
N VAL A 81 -6.14 5.30 -12.73
CA VAL A 81 -6.22 4.51 -11.48
C VAL A 81 -7.07 5.29 -10.48
N THR A 82 -8.14 4.67 -9.99
CA THR A 82 -8.96 5.20 -8.89
C THR A 82 -8.80 4.29 -7.67
N CYS A 83 -8.32 4.83 -6.56
CA CYS A 83 -8.22 4.11 -5.29
C CYS A 83 -9.42 4.43 -4.42
N ILE A 84 -10.10 3.40 -3.90
CA ILE A 84 -11.28 3.53 -3.04
C ILE A 84 -11.00 2.83 -1.71
N VAL A 85 -11.05 3.57 -0.62
CA VAL A 85 -10.99 3.00 0.73
C VAL A 85 -12.39 2.54 1.12
N ASP A 86 -12.56 1.23 1.32
CA ASP A 86 -13.85 0.60 1.66
C ASP A 86 -14.06 0.43 3.16
N GLY A 87 -13.01 0.41 3.95
CA GLY A 87 -13.03 0.30 5.41
C GLY A 87 -11.81 0.95 6.03
N LEU A 88 -10.65 0.37 5.80
CA LEU A 88 -9.37 0.81 6.37
C LEU A 88 -8.28 0.89 5.32
N ALA A 89 -7.50 1.97 5.35
CA ALA A 89 -6.23 2.06 4.65
C ALA A 89 -5.14 2.49 5.66
N ALA A 90 -4.56 1.53 6.38
CA ALA A 90 -3.56 1.85 7.39
C ALA A 90 -2.14 1.50 6.95
N SER A 91 -1.14 2.24 7.47
CA SER A 91 0.28 1.93 7.24
C SER A 91 0.60 1.80 5.74
N ALA A 92 1.15 0.68 5.31
CA ALA A 92 1.50 0.44 3.90
C ALA A 92 0.32 0.62 2.92
N ALA A 93 -0.91 0.29 3.33
CA ALA A 93 -2.11 0.46 2.50
C ALA A 93 -2.44 1.93 2.26
N SER A 94 -2.12 2.84 3.19
CA SER A 94 -2.41 4.26 3.06
C SER A 94 -1.56 4.90 1.95
N PHE A 95 -0.28 4.58 1.84
CA PHE A 95 0.53 5.13 0.75
C PHE A 95 0.32 4.39 -0.59
N ILE A 96 -0.12 3.13 -0.60
CA ILE A 96 -0.60 2.50 -1.84
C ILE A 96 -1.82 3.25 -2.39
N ALA A 97 -2.75 3.70 -1.53
CA ALA A 97 -3.89 4.51 -1.96
C ALA A 97 -3.45 5.80 -2.69
N MET A 98 -2.29 6.37 -2.32
CA MET A 98 -1.74 7.56 -2.98
C MET A 98 -1.30 7.31 -4.44
N ALA A 99 -1.23 6.06 -4.89
CA ALA A 99 -0.96 5.74 -6.29
C ALA A 99 -2.13 6.07 -7.22
N GLY A 100 -3.35 6.20 -6.72
CA GLY A 100 -4.50 6.57 -7.51
C GLY A 100 -4.40 7.99 -8.08
N ASP A 101 -4.84 8.20 -9.31
CA ASP A 101 -5.10 9.55 -9.85
C ASP A 101 -6.18 10.22 -9.01
N GLU A 102 -7.15 9.44 -8.57
CA GLU A 102 -8.21 9.81 -7.66
C GLU A 102 -8.21 8.89 -6.43
N VAL A 103 -8.36 9.47 -5.24
CA VAL A 103 -8.48 8.72 -3.97
C VAL A 103 -9.81 9.07 -3.33
N VAL A 104 -10.63 8.05 -3.10
CA VAL A 104 -11.96 8.19 -2.51
C VAL A 104 -12.00 7.43 -1.20
N MET A 105 -12.35 8.09 -0.12
CA MET A 105 -12.70 7.45 1.14
C MET A 105 -14.23 7.37 1.26
N ARG A 106 -14.76 6.14 1.45
CA ARG A 106 -16.20 5.97 1.67
C ARG A 106 -16.59 6.47 3.07
N PRO A 107 -17.86 6.81 3.31
CA PRO A 107 -18.31 7.18 4.64
C PRO A 107 -17.93 6.12 5.70
N ASN A 108 -17.54 6.56 6.89
CA ASN A 108 -17.12 5.73 8.03
C ASN A 108 -15.83 4.93 7.80
N THR A 109 -14.98 5.34 6.83
CA THR A 109 -13.67 4.71 6.62
C THR A 109 -12.56 5.53 7.27
N GLU A 110 -11.45 4.86 7.53
CA GLU A 110 -10.29 5.47 8.16
C GLU A 110 -9.02 5.23 7.35
N MET A 111 -8.11 6.19 7.45
CA MET A 111 -6.75 6.08 6.94
C MET A 111 -5.77 6.39 8.06
N MET A 112 -4.71 5.58 8.20
CA MET A 112 -3.67 5.81 9.21
C MET A 112 -2.30 5.87 8.56
N VAL A 113 -1.53 6.87 8.96
CA VAL A 113 -0.16 7.10 8.51
C VAL A 113 0.80 7.08 9.69
N HIS A 114 1.89 6.39 9.55
CA HIS A 114 2.95 6.30 10.54
C HIS A 114 4.32 6.04 9.90
N ASP A 115 5.38 6.16 10.70
CA ASP A 115 6.73 5.79 10.27
C ASP A 115 6.85 4.29 10.02
N ALA A 116 7.73 3.92 9.09
CA ALA A 116 8.09 2.52 8.88
C ALA A 116 8.61 1.92 10.20
N LEU A 117 8.12 0.74 10.53
CA LEU A 117 8.52 0.02 11.75
C LEU A 117 8.93 -1.43 11.45
N ILE A 118 9.64 -2.03 12.37
CA ILE A 118 9.96 -3.45 12.35
C ILE A 118 9.77 -4.03 13.75
N ASP A 119 9.09 -5.18 13.82
CA ASP A 119 8.85 -5.88 15.06
C ASP A 119 9.85 -7.03 15.25
N GLY A 120 10.21 -7.31 16.52
CA GLY A 120 10.95 -8.50 16.91
C GLY A 120 12.42 -8.54 16.46
N MET A 121 12.98 -7.39 16.01
CA MET A 121 14.38 -7.31 15.58
C MET A 121 15.35 -7.60 16.73
N ARG A 122 16.34 -8.44 16.46
CA ARG A 122 17.46 -8.73 17.37
C ARG A 122 18.77 -8.56 16.64
N GLY A 123 19.77 -7.99 17.30
CA GLY A 123 21.09 -7.81 16.70
C GLY A 123 22.05 -7.13 17.66
N ASN A 124 23.30 -7.02 17.24
CA ASN A 124 24.28 -6.19 17.92
C ASN A 124 24.05 -4.70 17.61
N ALA A 125 24.81 -3.81 18.26
CA ALA A 125 24.64 -2.36 18.13
C ALA A 125 24.79 -1.87 16.67
N ALA A 126 25.68 -2.46 15.87
CA ALA A 126 25.85 -2.10 14.47
C ALA A 126 24.59 -2.48 13.65
N THR A 127 24.13 -3.74 13.75
CA THR A 127 22.94 -4.23 13.07
C THR A 127 21.70 -3.40 13.40
N LEU A 128 21.52 -3.02 14.67
CA LEU A 128 20.35 -2.21 15.08
C LEU A 128 20.42 -0.79 14.52
N ARG A 129 21.62 -0.19 14.43
CA ARG A 129 21.79 1.14 13.79
C ARG A 129 21.52 1.08 12.29
N ASP A 130 22.08 0.08 11.60
CA ASP A 130 21.84 -0.12 10.17
C ASP A 130 20.35 -0.29 9.86
N THR A 131 19.63 -1.02 10.72
CA THR A 131 18.17 -1.19 10.59
C THR A 131 17.44 0.12 10.85
N ALA A 132 17.82 0.89 11.87
CA ALA A 132 17.23 2.19 12.13
C ALA A 132 17.41 3.14 10.93
N ASP A 133 18.59 3.15 10.32
CA ASP A 133 18.88 3.95 9.13
C ASP A 133 18.04 3.49 7.91
N GLN A 134 17.75 2.19 7.78
CA GLN A 134 16.85 1.67 6.74
C GLN A 134 15.41 2.14 6.96
N LEU A 135 14.90 2.07 8.18
CA LEU A 135 13.56 2.54 8.55
C LEU A 135 13.41 4.05 8.31
N GLU A 136 14.44 4.83 8.65
CA GLU A 136 14.45 6.27 8.40
C GLU A 136 14.38 6.59 6.90
N ARG A 137 15.17 5.90 6.07
CA ARG A 137 15.10 6.06 4.61
C ARG A 137 13.74 5.66 4.03
N ALA A 138 13.16 4.55 4.50
CA ALA A 138 11.83 4.11 4.09
C ALA A 138 10.77 5.14 4.46
N SER A 139 10.79 5.65 5.69
CA SER A 139 9.87 6.68 6.17
C SER A 139 9.98 7.98 5.38
N ASN A 140 11.20 8.41 5.03
CA ASN A 140 11.40 9.59 4.19
C ASN A 140 10.82 9.41 2.77
N SER A 141 10.96 8.20 2.20
CA SER A 141 10.37 7.87 0.90
C SER A 141 8.84 7.90 0.97
N ILE A 142 8.25 7.33 2.01
CA ILE A 142 6.80 7.33 2.24
C ILE A 142 6.27 8.76 2.44
N ALA A 143 6.96 9.59 3.22
CA ALA A 143 6.61 11.00 3.41
C ALA A 143 6.61 11.79 2.09
N SER A 144 7.54 11.48 1.19
CA SER A 144 7.58 12.07 -0.15
C SER A 144 6.37 11.66 -1.00
N ILE A 145 5.90 10.42 -0.87
CA ILE A 145 4.67 9.94 -1.54
C ILE A 145 3.45 10.76 -1.07
N TYR A 146 3.30 10.95 0.25
CA TYR A 146 2.20 11.76 0.76
C TYR A 146 2.30 13.22 0.32
N ALA A 147 3.50 13.80 0.35
CA ALA A 147 3.71 15.19 -0.07
C ALA A 147 3.36 15.39 -1.55
N GLU A 148 3.74 14.44 -2.42
CA GLU A 148 3.40 14.49 -3.85
C GLU A 148 1.88 14.46 -4.06
N LYS A 149 1.16 13.61 -3.33
CA LYS A 149 -0.28 13.38 -3.54
C LYS A 149 -1.16 14.40 -2.83
N ALA A 150 -0.86 14.72 -1.56
CA ALA A 150 -1.72 15.53 -0.70
C ALA A 150 -1.19 16.97 -0.50
N GLY A 151 -0.04 17.28 -1.07
CA GLY A 151 0.61 18.58 -0.89
C GLY A 151 1.44 18.67 0.38
N GLY A 152 2.03 19.84 0.62
CA GLY A 152 2.97 20.05 1.72
C GLY A 152 4.39 19.59 1.37
N THR A 153 5.20 19.31 2.39
CA THR A 153 6.59 18.87 2.25
C THR A 153 6.78 17.49 2.90
N ALA A 154 7.83 16.77 2.49
CA ALA A 154 8.19 15.51 3.12
C ALA A 154 8.46 15.68 4.63
N ASP A 155 9.07 16.80 5.06
CA ASP A 155 9.32 17.08 6.48
C ASP A 155 8.01 17.26 7.26
N THR A 156 7.02 17.94 6.69
CA THR A 156 5.69 18.08 7.29
C THR A 156 5.04 16.71 7.47
N TRP A 157 5.10 15.86 6.45
CA TRP A 157 4.53 14.52 6.52
C TRP A 157 5.31 13.61 7.47
N ARG A 158 6.64 13.76 7.56
CA ARG A 158 7.44 13.05 8.60
C ARG A 158 6.98 13.41 10.02
N ALA A 159 6.67 14.68 10.28
CA ALA A 159 6.14 15.10 11.59
C ALA A 159 4.78 14.43 11.88
N VAL A 160 3.90 14.36 10.90
CA VAL A 160 2.59 13.70 10.99
C VAL A 160 2.73 12.18 11.22
N MET A 161 3.64 11.52 10.49
CA MET A 161 3.86 10.07 10.59
C MET A 161 4.40 9.65 11.97
N ARG A 162 5.22 10.47 12.61
CA ARG A 162 5.79 10.18 13.95
C ARG A 162 4.75 10.08 15.07
N THR A 163 3.52 10.53 14.84
CA THR A 163 2.44 10.58 15.83
C THR A 163 1.30 9.60 15.55
N ASP A 164 1.50 8.65 14.63
CA ASP A 164 0.47 7.66 14.23
C ASP A 164 -0.87 8.34 13.95
N THR A 165 -0.88 9.19 12.92
CA THR A 165 -2.03 10.06 12.65
C THR A 165 -3.14 9.33 11.90
N TRP A 166 -4.38 9.52 12.36
CA TRP A 166 -5.58 8.96 11.79
C TRP A 166 -6.41 10.02 11.08
N TYR A 167 -7.02 9.68 9.97
CA TYR A 167 -7.91 10.49 9.18
C TYR A 167 -9.23 9.76 8.97
N SER A 168 -10.35 10.44 9.17
CA SER A 168 -11.69 9.97 8.79
C SER A 168 -12.09 10.48 7.42
N ALA A 169 -13.14 9.89 6.86
CA ALA A 169 -13.70 10.28 5.56
C ALA A 169 -14.58 11.55 5.61
N GLU A 170 -14.66 12.21 6.75
CA GLU A 170 -15.48 13.41 6.99
C GLU A 170 -14.73 14.72 6.68
#